data_07fe94d2b85e3f634ae49fd2d734734e
#
_entry.id   07fe94d2b85e3f634ae49fd2d734734e
#
_cell.length_a   1.000
_cell.length_b   1.000
_cell.length_c   1.000
_cell.angle_alpha   90.00
_cell.angle_beta   90.00
_cell.angle_gamma   90.00
#
_symmetry.space_group_name_H-M   'P 1'
#
loop_
_entity.id
_entity.type
_entity.pdbx_description
1 polymer ?
#
loop_
_entity_poly.entity_id
_entity_poly.type
_entity_poly.pdbx_seq_one_letter_code
_entity_poly.pdbx_strand_id
1 'polypeptide(L)'
;MKKTISVLLALVLTVGLFSACSKDDKEETTTAAPAAYTLAYTYDSHYAQTDPSAVRAYEKIAKAIAEGGVAVRVNTDMMDDVNRLLYTGFPLMALVDTVSVNSDNSGVTIKYKNDADTHRQLVGAFSQKVHTILKACGKGTVSNHVYLLNVYHYVATHTIYDDSVTDTYTSILQGKGMSAAISGMFEFLLQQGGVDAGHIVGKDAAGNPWYFTRCALGDTVYNFDVATELSVRKGEGLTC
;
A
#
# COMPACT_ATOMS: atom_id res chain seq x y z
N MET A 1 22.64 -8.60 -8.75
CA MET A 1 21.59 -8.66 -7.70
C MET A 1 22.01 -8.14 -6.32
N LYS A 2 23.32 -7.97 -5.99
CA LYS A 2 23.76 -7.44 -4.67
C LYS A 2 23.78 -5.89 -4.56
N LYS A 3 23.61 -5.15 -5.63
CA LYS A 3 23.72 -3.67 -5.65
C LYS A 3 22.41 -2.92 -5.36
N THR A 4 21.26 -3.55 -5.54
CA THR A 4 19.94 -2.91 -5.33
C THR A 4 19.53 -2.85 -3.86
N ILE A 5 20.00 -3.78 -3.02
CA ILE A 5 19.69 -3.81 -1.58
C ILE A 5 20.39 -2.68 -0.81
N SER A 6 21.60 -2.29 -1.24
CA SER A 6 22.36 -1.21 -0.57
C SER A 6 21.72 0.18 -0.70
N VAL A 7 20.96 0.44 -1.77
CA VAL A 7 20.34 1.76 -1.97
C VAL A 7 19.09 1.93 -1.10
N LEU A 8 18.33 0.85 -0.87
CA LEU A 8 17.15 0.90 0.00
C LEU A 8 17.54 1.08 1.49
N LEU A 9 18.64 0.44 1.91
CA LEU A 9 19.12 0.56 3.29
C LEU A 9 19.67 1.97 3.60
N ALA A 10 20.28 2.63 2.62
CA ALA A 10 20.81 3.99 2.79
C ALA A 10 19.72 5.05 2.98
N LEU A 11 18.51 4.84 2.40
CA LEU A 11 17.41 5.81 2.51
C LEU A 11 16.74 5.77 3.90
N VAL A 12 16.78 4.64 4.59
CA VAL A 12 16.23 4.51 5.96
C VAL A 12 17.15 5.13 7.01
N LEU A 13 18.47 5.20 6.76
CA LEU A 13 19.46 5.73 7.71
C LEU A 13 19.59 7.26 7.69
N THR A 14 19.11 7.95 6.66
CA THR A 14 19.28 9.43 6.57
C THR A 14 18.22 10.23 7.34
N VAL A 15 17.15 9.61 7.84
CA VAL A 15 16.12 10.30 8.65
C VAL A 15 16.51 10.39 10.14
N GLY A 16 17.56 9.68 10.57
CA GLY A 16 17.97 9.56 11.97
C GLY A 16 19.09 10.51 12.45
N LEU A 17 19.68 11.38 11.59
CA LEU A 17 20.93 12.07 11.91
C LEU A 17 20.85 13.60 12.10
N PHE A 18 19.68 14.17 12.37
CA PHE A 18 19.60 15.55 12.80
C PHE A 18 19.08 15.67 14.24
N SER A 19 19.88 15.26 15.21
CA SER A 19 19.82 15.76 16.59
C SER A 19 20.98 15.21 17.41
N ALA A 20 22.14 15.82 17.30
CA ALA A 20 23.17 15.72 18.33
C ALA A 20 24.06 16.95 18.30
N CYS A 21 23.68 17.96 19.07
CA CYS A 21 24.61 18.87 19.75
C CYS A 21 23.84 19.73 20.76
N SER A 22 23.70 19.26 21.99
CA SER A 22 23.91 20.07 23.20
C SER A 22 24.07 19.13 24.38
N LYS A 23 25.18 19.23 25.05
CA LYS A 23 25.43 18.64 26.37
C LYS A 23 24.55 19.38 27.39
N ASP A 24 23.69 18.67 28.05
CA ASP A 24 23.36 18.90 29.47
C ASP A 24 22.69 17.63 30.02
N ASP A 25 23.25 17.14 31.14
CA ASP A 25 22.79 15.98 31.89
C ASP A 25 21.34 16.16 32.34
N LYS A 26 20.43 15.33 31.82
CA LYS A 26 19.16 14.98 32.51
C LYS A 26 18.54 13.73 31.88
N GLU A 27 18.33 12.73 32.74
CA GLU A 27 17.36 11.62 32.68
C GLU A 27 17.04 11.05 31.29
N GLU A 28 17.57 9.85 31.02
CA GLU A 28 17.06 8.96 29.97
C GLU A 28 15.57 8.70 30.20
N THR A 29 14.74 9.58 29.70
CA THR A 29 13.37 9.20 29.38
C THR A 29 13.47 8.25 28.19
N THR A 30 13.42 6.97 28.43
CA THR A 30 13.14 5.94 27.44
C THR A 30 11.79 6.28 26.81
N THR A 31 11.84 7.09 25.75
CA THR A 31 10.66 7.32 24.91
C THR A 31 10.34 5.97 24.28
N ALA A 32 9.27 5.33 24.78
CA ALA A 32 8.76 4.11 24.18
C ALA A 32 8.62 4.36 22.67
N ALA A 33 9.15 3.45 21.86
CA ALA A 33 9.01 3.53 20.41
C ALA A 33 7.51 3.75 20.10
N PRO A 34 7.16 4.70 19.23
CA PRO A 34 5.74 4.94 18.91
C PRO A 34 5.13 3.62 18.49
N ALA A 35 3.94 3.33 19.03
CA ALA A 35 3.20 2.10 18.71
C ALA A 35 3.14 1.95 17.19
N ALA A 36 3.58 0.80 16.69
CA ALA A 36 3.59 0.54 15.26
C ALA A 36 2.17 0.68 14.71
N TYR A 37 2.01 1.47 13.64
CA TYR A 37 0.71 1.60 12.97
C TYR A 37 0.30 0.24 12.40
N THR A 38 -0.89 -0.22 12.76
CA THR A 38 -1.45 -1.45 12.22
C THR A 38 -2.24 -1.12 10.96
N LEU A 39 -1.83 -1.70 9.83
CA LEU A 39 -2.54 -1.58 8.57
C LEU A 39 -3.92 -2.25 8.69
N ALA A 40 -4.96 -1.62 8.16
CA ALA A 40 -6.23 -2.28 7.95
C ALA A 40 -6.09 -3.20 6.72
N TYR A 41 -6.64 -4.43 6.81
CA TYR A 41 -6.67 -5.37 5.68
C TYR A 41 -7.88 -5.05 4.83
N THR A 42 -7.76 -3.98 4.05
CA THR A 42 -8.81 -3.46 3.20
C THR A 42 -8.76 -4.12 1.81
N TYR A 43 -9.87 -4.08 1.11
CA TYR A 43 -10.04 -4.64 -0.23
C TYR A 43 -11.06 -3.82 -1.00
N ASP A 44 -11.02 -3.91 -2.32
CA ASP A 44 -12.05 -3.31 -3.19
C ASP A 44 -13.40 -4.00 -2.97
N SER A 45 -14.35 -3.29 -2.36
CA SER A 45 -15.68 -3.78 -2.05
C SER A 45 -16.47 -4.17 -3.30
N HIS A 46 -16.12 -3.60 -4.46
CA HIS A 46 -16.76 -3.94 -5.74
C HIS A 46 -16.41 -5.38 -6.17
N TYR A 47 -15.19 -5.84 -5.86
CA TYR A 47 -14.82 -7.25 -6.03
C TYR A 47 -15.32 -8.14 -4.88
N ALA A 48 -15.69 -7.56 -3.74
CA ALA A 48 -16.21 -8.28 -2.57
C ALA A 48 -17.71 -8.62 -2.64
N GLN A 49 -18.37 -8.43 -3.76
CA GLN A 49 -19.61 -9.20 -4.07
C GLN A 49 -19.33 -10.71 -4.13
N THR A 50 -18.11 -11.09 -3.95
CA THR A 50 -17.54 -12.38 -3.67
C THR A 50 -18.02 -12.92 -2.33
N ASP A 51 -18.06 -14.24 -2.22
CA ASP A 51 -18.43 -14.99 -1.02
C ASP A 51 -17.70 -14.42 0.22
N PRO A 52 -18.43 -14.14 1.32
CA PRO A 52 -17.81 -13.70 2.58
C PRO A 52 -16.70 -14.64 3.10
N SER A 53 -16.64 -15.88 2.62
CA SER A 53 -15.57 -16.83 2.93
C SER A 53 -14.23 -16.43 2.30
N ALA A 54 -14.25 -15.90 1.07
CA ALA A 54 -13.06 -15.42 0.39
C ALA A 54 -12.48 -14.20 1.12
N VAL A 55 -13.34 -13.27 1.57
CA VAL A 55 -12.93 -12.11 2.37
C VAL A 55 -12.25 -12.54 3.67
N ARG A 56 -12.86 -13.47 4.41
CA ARG A 56 -12.25 -13.97 5.65
C ARG A 56 -10.92 -14.70 5.41
N ALA A 57 -10.79 -15.42 4.30
CA ALA A 57 -9.53 -16.08 3.94
C ALA A 57 -8.46 -15.02 3.55
N TYR A 58 -8.85 -14.01 2.74
CA TYR A 58 -8.02 -12.88 2.41
C TYR A 58 -7.46 -12.18 3.67
N GLU A 59 -8.34 -11.78 4.61
CA GLU A 59 -7.93 -11.09 5.85
C GLU A 59 -6.92 -11.90 6.66
N LYS A 60 -7.12 -13.23 6.78
CA LYS A 60 -6.19 -14.11 7.49
C LYS A 60 -4.82 -14.17 6.80
N ILE A 61 -4.81 -14.27 5.46
CA ILE A 61 -3.57 -14.36 4.69
C ILE A 61 -2.86 -12.99 4.69
N ALA A 62 -3.58 -11.89 4.49
CA ALA A 62 -3.04 -10.54 4.55
C ALA A 62 -2.43 -10.23 5.92
N LYS A 63 -3.10 -10.63 7.01
CA LYS A 63 -2.56 -10.55 8.37
C LYS A 63 -1.28 -11.35 8.51
N ALA A 64 -1.27 -12.61 8.06
CA ALA A 64 -0.08 -13.44 8.14
C ALA A 64 1.09 -12.83 7.35
N ILE A 65 0.84 -12.27 6.16
CA ILE A 65 1.86 -11.58 5.37
C ILE A 65 2.44 -10.39 6.15
N ALA A 66 1.59 -9.57 6.77
CA ALA A 66 2.03 -8.42 7.56
C ALA A 66 2.84 -8.83 8.81
N GLU A 67 2.53 -9.98 9.40
CA GLU A 67 3.19 -10.51 10.60
C GLU A 67 4.38 -11.45 10.31
N GLY A 68 4.63 -11.78 9.03
CA GLY A 68 5.69 -12.70 8.62
C GLY A 68 5.35 -14.18 8.87
N GLY A 69 4.06 -14.53 8.94
CA GLY A 69 3.60 -15.91 9.09
C GLY A 69 3.81 -16.72 7.81
N VAL A 70 4.23 -17.98 7.93
CA VAL A 70 4.59 -18.83 6.79
C VAL A 70 3.49 -19.85 6.41
N ALA A 71 2.48 -20.02 7.24
CA ALA A 71 1.38 -20.98 7.01
C ALA A 71 0.07 -20.45 7.59
N VAL A 72 -1.02 -20.58 6.83
CA VAL A 72 -2.34 -20.09 7.25
C VAL A 72 -3.40 -21.15 6.94
N ARG A 73 -4.21 -21.50 7.94
CA ARG A 73 -5.38 -22.35 7.74
C ARG A 73 -6.55 -21.54 7.19
N VAL A 74 -6.95 -21.85 5.97
CA VAL A 74 -8.11 -21.24 5.28
C VAL A 74 -8.83 -22.29 4.44
N ASN A 75 -10.08 -22.01 4.08
CA ASN A 75 -10.75 -22.77 3.02
C ASN A 75 -10.07 -22.43 1.68
N THR A 76 -9.61 -23.43 0.98
CA THR A 76 -8.85 -23.30 -0.27
C THR A 76 -9.73 -23.31 -1.52
N ASP A 77 -11.02 -23.60 -1.41
CA ASP A 77 -11.95 -23.62 -2.55
C ASP A 77 -12.14 -22.22 -3.18
N MET A 78 -11.83 -21.16 -2.40
CA MET A 78 -12.00 -19.76 -2.81
C MET A 78 -10.68 -19.08 -3.18
N MET A 79 -9.60 -19.84 -3.42
CA MET A 79 -8.26 -19.25 -3.62
C MET A 79 -8.14 -18.36 -4.85
N ASP A 80 -8.93 -18.57 -5.89
CA ASP A 80 -8.93 -17.67 -7.08
C ASP A 80 -9.43 -16.27 -6.69
N ASP A 81 -10.51 -16.19 -5.90
CA ASP A 81 -11.03 -14.91 -5.40
C ASP A 81 -10.08 -14.28 -4.38
N VAL A 82 -9.51 -15.08 -3.48
CA VAL A 82 -8.51 -14.63 -2.49
C VAL A 82 -7.28 -14.08 -3.19
N ASN A 83 -6.75 -14.77 -4.20
CA ASN A 83 -5.61 -14.29 -4.98
C ASN A 83 -5.94 -12.99 -5.69
N ARG A 84 -7.14 -12.85 -6.26
CA ARG A 84 -7.58 -11.61 -6.87
C ARG A 84 -7.51 -10.46 -5.85
N LEU A 85 -8.10 -10.63 -4.66
CA LEU A 85 -8.06 -9.60 -3.59
C LEU A 85 -6.63 -9.28 -3.15
N LEU A 86 -5.75 -10.29 -3.00
CA LEU A 86 -4.36 -10.09 -2.61
C LEU A 86 -3.56 -9.30 -3.65
N TYR A 87 -3.63 -9.72 -4.91
CA TYR A 87 -2.80 -9.14 -5.97
C TYR A 87 -3.32 -7.80 -6.49
N THR A 88 -4.60 -7.48 -6.30
CA THR A 88 -5.15 -6.19 -6.73
C THR A 88 -5.10 -5.12 -5.65
N GLY A 89 -5.29 -5.47 -4.37
CA GLY A 89 -5.52 -4.48 -3.31
C GLY A 89 -4.53 -4.50 -2.15
N PHE A 90 -3.65 -5.51 -2.04
CA PHE A 90 -2.77 -5.62 -0.87
C PHE A 90 -1.30 -5.33 -1.19
N PRO A 91 -0.79 -4.12 -0.87
CA PRO A 91 0.55 -3.69 -1.27
C PRO A 91 1.69 -4.59 -0.80
N LEU A 92 1.56 -5.23 0.38
CA LEU A 92 2.61 -6.09 0.93
C LEU A 92 2.84 -7.39 0.12
N MET A 93 1.97 -7.71 -0.86
CA MET A 93 2.24 -8.76 -1.84
C MET A 93 3.53 -8.53 -2.61
N ALA A 94 4.01 -7.29 -2.72
CA ALA A 94 5.33 -6.97 -3.29
C ALA A 94 6.49 -7.66 -2.55
N LEU A 95 6.32 -8.04 -1.28
CA LEU A 95 7.31 -8.73 -0.44
C LEU A 95 7.18 -10.27 -0.50
N VAL A 96 6.11 -10.78 -1.11
CA VAL A 96 5.81 -12.21 -1.21
C VAL A 96 6.38 -12.77 -2.51
N ASP A 97 7.00 -13.94 -2.44
CA ASP A 97 7.42 -14.72 -3.58
C ASP A 97 6.25 -15.58 -4.10
N THR A 98 5.67 -16.41 -3.22
CA THR A 98 4.53 -17.25 -3.57
C THR A 98 3.56 -17.41 -2.40
N VAL A 99 2.26 -17.54 -2.74
CA VAL A 99 1.22 -18.10 -1.88
C VAL A 99 0.72 -19.37 -2.54
N SER A 100 0.92 -20.52 -1.93
CA SER A 100 0.59 -21.84 -2.52
C SER A 100 -0.32 -22.64 -1.60
N VAL A 101 -1.32 -23.31 -2.20
CA VAL A 101 -2.19 -24.23 -1.48
C VAL A 101 -1.40 -25.46 -1.04
N ASN A 102 -1.61 -25.91 0.20
CA ASN A 102 -1.00 -27.12 0.74
C ASN A 102 -1.55 -28.36 0.02
N SER A 103 -0.74 -29.41 -0.06
CA SER A 103 -1.13 -30.67 -0.75
C SER A 103 -2.35 -31.36 -0.16
N ASP A 104 -2.65 -31.10 1.12
CA ASP A 104 -3.82 -31.63 1.85
C ASP A 104 -5.03 -30.68 1.86
N ASN A 105 -4.96 -29.58 1.12
CA ASN A 105 -5.95 -28.49 1.07
C ASN A 105 -6.29 -27.90 2.45
N SER A 106 -5.44 -28.06 3.47
CA SER A 106 -5.69 -27.55 4.82
C SER A 106 -5.48 -26.03 4.96
N GLY A 107 -4.93 -25.39 3.94
CA GLY A 107 -4.60 -23.98 3.94
C GLY A 107 -3.52 -23.62 2.91
N VAL A 108 -2.80 -22.55 3.18
CA VAL A 108 -1.74 -22.05 2.29
C VAL A 108 -0.40 -21.94 3.00
N THR A 109 0.67 -22.08 2.22
CA THR A 109 2.05 -21.75 2.61
C THR A 109 2.47 -20.47 1.90
N ILE A 110 3.11 -19.55 2.64
CA ILE A 110 3.60 -18.27 2.15
C ILE A 110 5.13 -18.31 2.12
N LYS A 111 5.71 -18.00 0.97
CA LYS A 111 7.15 -17.77 0.80
C LYS A 111 7.42 -16.31 0.58
N TYR A 112 8.42 -15.78 1.28
CA TYR A 112 8.83 -14.40 1.17
C TYR A 112 10.08 -14.24 0.29
N LYS A 113 10.22 -13.07 -0.33
CA LYS A 113 11.42 -12.70 -1.12
C LYS A 113 12.66 -12.47 -0.25
N ASN A 114 12.45 -12.22 1.04
CA ASN A 114 13.49 -11.86 2.01
C ASN A 114 13.42 -12.79 3.23
N ASP A 115 14.46 -12.80 4.04
CA ASP A 115 14.45 -13.44 5.36
C ASP A 115 13.46 -12.73 6.32
N ALA A 116 13.15 -13.40 7.45
CA ALA A 116 12.12 -12.94 8.38
C ALA A 116 12.44 -11.58 9.02
N ASP A 117 13.71 -11.28 9.29
CA ASP A 117 14.11 -10.02 9.91
C ASP A 117 14.01 -8.88 8.92
N THR A 118 14.52 -9.07 7.71
CA THR A 118 14.37 -8.11 6.61
C THR A 118 12.90 -7.88 6.26
N HIS A 119 12.08 -8.93 6.20
CA HIS A 119 10.64 -8.80 5.97
C HIS A 119 9.98 -7.91 7.02
N ARG A 120 10.22 -8.14 8.32
CA ARG A 120 9.66 -7.31 9.40
C ARG A 120 10.09 -5.85 9.31
N GLN A 121 11.35 -5.59 8.97
CA GLN A 121 11.85 -4.23 8.77
C GLN A 121 11.13 -3.51 7.61
N LEU A 122 10.94 -4.20 6.48
CA LEU A 122 10.26 -3.66 5.30
C LEU A 122 8.78 -3.37 5.58
N VAL A 123 8.08 -4.28 6.26
CA VAL A 123 6.69 -4.07 6.70
C VAL A 123 6.59 -2.89 7.68
N GLY A 124 7.52 -2.81 8.64
CA GLY A 124 7.57 -1.71 9.60
C GLY A 124 7.78 -0.35 8.93
N ALA A 125 8.74 -0.25 8.00
CA ALA A 125 9.00 0.96 7.24
C ALA A 125 7.80 1.38 6.37
N PHE A 126 7.15 0.42 5.71
CA PHE A 126 5.94 0.67 4.94
C PHE A 126 4.79 1.18 5.81
N SER A 127 4.51 0.50 6.93
CA SER A 127 3.45 0.89 7.87
C SER A 127 3.68 2.29 8.43
N GLN A 128 4.92 2.64 8.77
CA GLN A 128 5.28 3.98 9.25
C GLN A 128 5.10 5.05 8.16
N LYS A 129 5.48 4.76 6.92
CA LYS A 129 5.25 5.67 5.79
C LYS A 129 3.78 5.92 5.57
N VAL A 130 2.96 4.84 5.54
CA VAL A 130 1.50 4.93 5.43
C VAL A 130 0.93 5.77 6.56
N HIS A 131 1.30 5.50 7.81
CA HIS A 131 0.82 6.28 8.97
C HIS A 131 1.12 7.77 8.82
N THR A 132 2.33 8.10 8.39
CA THR A 132 2.75 9.50 8.17
C THR A 132 1.86 10.17 7.13
N ILE A 133 1.57 9.51 6.01
CA ILE A 133 0.69 10.03 4.95
C ILE A 133 -0.74 10.21 5.48
N LEU A 134 -1.28 9.21 6.15
CA LEU A 134 -2.64 9.25 6.67
C LEU A 134 -2.83 10.39 7.68
N LYS A 135 -1.84 10.62 8.55
CA LYS A 135 -1.84 11.74 9.49
C LYS A 135 -1.80 13.08 8.75
N ALA A 136 -0.94 13.22 7.74
CA ALA A 136 -0.86 14.43 6.92
C ALA A 136 -2.18 14.71 6.18
N CYS A 137 -2.90 13.68 5.75
CA CYS A 137 -4.21 13.80 5.10
C CYS A 137 -5.36 14.00 6.09
N GLY A 138 -5.12 13.99 7.41
CA GLY A 138 -6.15 14.25 8.42
C GLY A 138 -7.04 13.05 8.75
N LYS A 139 -6.55 11.81 8.58
CA LYS A 139 -7.32 10.60 8.96
C LYS A 139 -7.86 10.73 10.38
N GLY A 140 -9.17 10.54 10.55
CA GLY A 140 -9.86 10.58 11.85
C GLY A 140 -10.06 11.98 12.46
N THR A 141 -9.61 13.05 11.78
CA THR A 141 -9.76 14.43 12.26
C THR A 141 -10.61 15.31 11.35
N VAL A 142 -10.87 14.86 10.12
CA VAL A 142 -11.69 15.55 9.12
C VAL A 142 -12.79 14.63 8.60
N SER A 143 -13.78 15.18 7.89
CA SER A 143 -14.82 14.37 7.23
C SER A 143 -14.23 13.52 6.09
N ASN A 144 -14.91 12.42 5.71
CA ASN A 144 -14.47 11.56 4.60
C ASN A 144 -14.32 12.33 3.28
N HIS A 145 -15.14 13.35 3.04
CA HIS A 145 -15.02 14.24 1.87
C HIS A 145 -13.70 15.02 1.87
N VAL A 146 -13.40 15.65 2.99
CA VAL A 146 -12.14 16.42 3.15
C VAL A 146 -10.94 15.48 3.12
N TYR A 147 -11.06 14.31 3.75
CA TYR A 147 -10.02 13.30 3.73
C TYR A 147 -9.70 12.82 2.30
N LEU A 148 -10.72 12.51 1.51
CA LEU A 148 -10.57 12.13 0.10
C LEU A 148 -9.81 13.20 -0.69
N LEU A 149 -10.23 14.47 -0.57
CA LEU A 149 -9.56 15.58 -1.26
C LEU A 149 -8.10 15.77 -0.81
N ASN A 150 -7.83 15.57 0.49
CA ASN A 150 -6.48 15.66 1.02
C ASN A 150 -5.59 14.52 0.50
N VAL A 151 -6.13 13.28 0.41
CA VAL A 151 -5.39 12.14 -0.18
C VAL A 151 -5.14 12.38 -1.67
N TYR A 152 -6.16 12.86 -2.42
CA TYR A 152 -5.99 13.24 -3.82
C TYR A 152 -4.87 14.27 -3.98
N HIS A 153 -4.94 15.37 -3.22
CA HIS A 153 -3.93 16.42 -3.25
C HIS A 153 -2.55 15.89 -2.89
N TYR A 154 -2.46 15.03 -1.86
CA TYR A 154 -1.20 14.42 -1.47
C TYR A 154 -0.59 13.60 -2.62
N VAL A 155 -1.36 12.70 -3.23
CA VAL A 155 -0.88 11.86 -4.33
C VAL A 155 -0.49 12.74 -5.53
N ALA A 156 -1.33 13.72 -5.90
CA ALA A 156 -1.06 14.61 -7.03
C ALA A 156 0.18 15.50 -6.85
N THR A 157 0.56 15.81 -5.62
CA THR A 157 1.71 16.71 -5.34
C THR A 157 2.97 16.01 -4.87
N HIS A 158 2.88 14.75 -4.39
CA HIS A 158 4.02 14.00 -3.86
C HIS A 158 4.36 12.76 -4.70
N THR A 159 3.76 12.62 -5.87
CA THR A 159 4.01 11.48 -6.75
C THR A 159 4.42 11.95 -8.14
N ILE A 160 5.36 11.21 -8.75
CA ILE A 160 5.84 11.43 -10.11
C ILE A 160 5.41 10.24 -10.97
N TYR A 161 4.95 10.49 -12.21
CA TYR A 161 4.67 9.44 -13.16
C TYR A 161 5.96 8.76 -13.64
N ASP A 162 6.07 7.44 -13.39
CA ASP A 162 7.26 6.64 -13.74
C ASP A 162 6.83 5.21 -14.17
N ASP A 163 6.99 4.90 -15.46
CA ASP A 163 6.61 3.61 -16.04
C ASP A 163 7.40 2.42 -15.47
N SER A 164 8.54 2.67 -14.83
CA SER A 164 9.38 1.61 -14.25
C SER A 164 8.86 1.07 -12.92
N VAL A 165 7.93 1.78 -12.26
CA VAL A 165 7.35 1.38 -10.97
C VAL A 165 5.92 0.91 -11.18
N THR A 166 5.72 -0.40 -11.03
CA THR A 166 4.49 -1.09 -11.40
C THR A 166 3.62 -1.53 -10.20
N ASP A 167 4.13 -1.44 -8.99
CA ASP A 167 3.45 -1.90 -7.78
C ASP A 167 3.20 -0.79 -6.76
N THR A 168 2.09 -0.92 -6.04
CA THR A 168 1.60 0.04 -5.03
C THR A 168 2.55 0.20 -3.85
N TYR A 169 3.22 -0.86 -3.40
CA TYR A 169 4.16 -0.82 -2.28
C TYR A 169 5.32 0.14 -2.57
N THR A 170 5.95 -0.06 -3.73
CA THR A 170 7.05 0.80 -4.19
C THR A 170 6.57 2.23 -4.44
N SER A 171 5.38 2.40 -5.00
CA SER A 171 4.78 3.72 -5.24
C SER A 171 4.61 4.52 -3.94
N ILE A 172 4.07 3.91 -2.89
CA ILE A 172 3.90 4.56 -1.58
C ILE A 172 5.25 4.95 -0.96
N LEU A 173 6.25 4.08 -1.07
CA LEU A 173 7.56 4.35 -0.47
C LEU A 173 8.34 5.42 -1.20
N GLN A 174 8.30 5.42 -2.53
CA GLN A 174 9.16 6.26 -3.38
C GLN A 174 8.47 7.50 -3.94
N GLY A 175 7.14 7.61 -3.83
CA GLY A 175 6.39 8.72 -4.41
C GLY A 175 6.46 8.72 -5.95
N LYS A 176 6.38 7.57 -6.61
CA LYS A 176 6.39 7.47 -8.07
C LYS A 176 5.73 6.17 -8.54
N GLY A 177 5.20 6.15 -9.77
CA GLY A 177 4.58 4.95 -10.33
C GLY A 177 3.96 5.15 -11.69
N MET A 178 3.66 4.04 -12.36
CA MET A 178 2.76 4.02 -13.52
C MET A 178 1.29 4.07 -13.08
N SER A 179 0.35 4.12 -14.02
CA SER A 179 -1.08 4.27 -13.72
C SER A 179 -1.62 3.25 -12.71
N ALA A 180 -1.25 1.98 -12.82
CA ALA A 180 -1.67 0.93 -11.90
C ALA A 180 -1.17 1.17 -10.47
N ALA A 181 0.11 1.53 -10.32
CA ALA A 181 0.73 1.78 -9.02
C ALA A 181 0.20 3.05 -8.34
N ILE A 182 -0.05 4.12 -9.11
CA ILE A 182 -0.61 5.38 -8.63
C ILE A 182 -2.07 5.19 -8.22
N SER A 183 -2.89 4.54 -9.05
CA SER A 183 -4.28 4.23 -8.73
C SER A 183 -4.37 3.35 -7.49
N GLY A 184 -3.55 2.29 -7.39
CA GLY A 184 -3.48 1.44 -6.21
C GLY A 184 -3.02 2.18 -4.95
N MET A 185 -2.07 3.12 -5.05
CA MET A 185 -1.66 3.97 -3.95
C MET A 185 -2.82 4.84 -3.46
N PHE A 186 -3.54 5.50 -4.37
CA PHE A 186 -4.67 6.36 -4.03
C PHE A 186 -5.80 5.54 -3.40
N GLU A 187 -6.18 4.42 -4.02
CA GLU A 187 -7.17 3.47 -3.49
C GLU A 187 -6.81 3.00 -2.09
N PHE A 188 -5.60 2.48 -1.90
CA PHE A 188 -5.15 1.94 -0.62
C PHE A 188 -5.18 3.00 0.49
N LEU A 189 -4.71 4.21 0.23
CA LEU A 189 -4.75 5.30 1.21
C LEU A 189 -6.18 5.70 1.57
N LEU A 190 -7.11 5.74 0.61
CA LEU A 190 -8.53 6.00 0.87
C LEU A 190 -9.13 4.91 1.75
N GLN A 191 -8.91 3.65 1.41
CA GLN A 191 -9.40 2.49 2.17
C GLN A 191 -8.85 2.48 3.61
N GLN A 192 -7.55 2.80 3.79
CA GLN A 192 -6.96 2.95 5.12
C GLN A 192 -7.64 4.05 5.96
N GLY A 193 -8.25 5.03 5.32
CA GLY A 193 -9.05 6.09 5.94
C GLY A 193 -10.52 5.73 6.18
N GLY A 194 -10.95 4.55 5.71
CA GLY A 194 -12.36 4.11 5.82
C GLY A 194 -13.27 4.62 4.70
N VAL A 195 -12.68 5.10 3.60
CA VAL A 195 -13.43 5.44 2.37
C VAL A 195 -13.51 4.20 1.49
N ASP A 196 -14.71 3.87 1.03
CA ASP A 196 -14.92 2.79 0.06
C ASP A 196 -14.32 3.19 -1.28
N ALA A 197 -13.27 2.51 -1.69
CA ALA A 197 -12.53 2.76 -2.91
C ALA A 197 -12.11 1.46 -3.59
N GLY A 198 -12.01 1.53 -4.92
CA GLY A 198 -11.56 0.44 -5.78
C GLY A 198 -10.99 0.99 -7.09
N HIS A 199 -10.38 0.13 -7.89
CA HIS A 199 -9.87 0.55 -9.19
C HIS A 199 -10.76 0.09 -10.34
N ILE A 200 -10.74 0.85 -11.42
CA ILE A 200 -11.36 0.52 -12.69
C ILE A 200 -10.25 0.42 -13.73
N VAL A 201 -10.31 -0.61 -14.54
CA VAL A 201 -9.39 -0.77 -15.66
C VAL A 201 -10.05 -0.29 -16.94
N GLY A 202 -9.50 0.76 -17.52
CA GLY A 202 -9.85 1.27 -18.84
C GLY A 202 -8.74 1.03 -19.85
N LYS A 203 -8.66 1.88 -20.88
CA LYS A 203 -7.60 1.88 -21.88
C LYS A 203 -7.13 3.31 -22.13
N ASP A 204 -5.84 3.46 -22.37
CA ASP A 204 -5.26 4.70 -22.86
C ASP A 204 -5.56 4.89 -24.38
N ALA A 205 -5.10 6.01 -24.95
CA ALA A 205 -5.28 6.31 -26.36
C ALA A 205 -4.59 5.30 -27.31
N ALA A 206 -3.57 4.57 -26.82
CA ALA A 206 -2.85 3.53 -27.56
C ALA A 206 -3.50 2.13 -27.40
N GLY A 207 -4.54 2.01 -26.54
CA GLY A 207 -5.24 0.76 -26.26
C GLY A 207 -4.64 -0.08 -25.14
N ASN A 208 -3.61 0.42 -24.43
CA ASN A 208 -3.02 -0.26 -23.28
C ASN A 208 -3.91 -0.13 -22.05
N PRO A 209 -3.84 -1.08 -21.08
CA PRO A 209 -4.56 -0.95 -19.82
C PRO A 209 -4.21 0.35 -19.09
N TRP A 210 -5.24 1.09 -18.65
CA TRP A 210 -5.12 2.31 -17.88
C TRP A 210 -6.00 2.23 -16.65
N TYR A 211 -5.49 2.67 -15.50
CA TYR A 211 -6.12 2.44 -14.21
C TYR A 211 -6.62 3.75 -13.60
N PHE A 212 -7.86 3.71 -13.12
CA PHE A 212 -8.56 4.80 -12.43
C PHE A 212 -8.95 4.36 -11.03
N THR A 213 -9.12 5.30 -10.13
CA THR A 213 -9.67 5.01 -8.80
C THR A 213 -11.12 5.45 -8.74
N ARG A 214 -12.00 4.52 -8.38
CA ARG A 214 -13.40 4.78 -8.03
C ARG A 214 -13.51 4.87 -6.52
N CYS A 215 -14.29 5.81 -5.99
CA CYS A 215 -14.65 5.84 -4.59
C CYS A 215 -16.11 6.22 -4.38
N ALA A 216 -16.72 5.72 -3.29
CA ALA A 216 -18.07 6.03 -2.89
C ALA A 216 -18.09 6.83 -1.59
N LEU A 217 -18.86 7.93 -1.58
CA LEU A 217 -19.14 8.72 -0.38
C LEU A 217 -20.65 8.90 -0.26
N GLY A 218 -21.26 8.17 0.66
CA GLY A 218 -22.72 8.03 0.71
C GLY A 218 -23.24 7.44 -0.59
N ASP A 219 -24.23 8.08 -1.19
CA ASP A 219 -24.84 7.62 -2.45
C ASP A 219 -24.11 8.13 -3.71
N THR A 220 -23.01 8.86 -3.55
CA THR A 220 -22.28 9.46 -4.68
C THR A 220 -21.01 8.71 -4.98
N VAL A 221 -20.82 8.35 -6.26
CA VAL A 221 -19.62 7.70 -6.79
C VAL A 221 -18.78 8.72 -7.54
N TYR A 222 -17.49 8.75 -7.22
CA TYR A 222 -16.49 9.59 -7.87
C TYR A 222 -15.45 8.71 -8.57
N ASN A 223 -14.97 9.17 -9.73
CA ASN A 223 -13.88 8.54 -10.45
C ASN A 223 -12.72 9.53 -10.58
N PHE A 224 -11.51 9.08 -10.29
CA PHE A 224 -10.29 9.89 -10.30
C PHE A 224 -9.25 9.26 -11.22
N ASP A 225 -8.67 10.07 -12.09
CA ASP A 225 -7.55 9.71 -12.94
C ASP A 225 -6.30 10.54 -12.58
N VAL A 226 -5.76 10.28 -11.40
CA VAL A 226 -4.57 10.99 -10.92
C VAL A 226 -3.36 10.68 -11.82
N ALA A 227 -3.31 9.48 -12.38
CA ALA A 227 -2.20 9.06 -13.23
C ALA A 227 -2.13 9.85 -14.55
N THR A 228 -3.26 10.15 -15.18
CA THR A 228 -3.28 11.02 -16.38
C THR A 228 -2.76 12.42 -16.07
N GLU A 229 -3.20 13.03 -14.97
CA GLU A 229 -2.71 14.34 -14.56
C GLU A 229 -1.18 14.36 -14.38
N LEU A 230 -0.62 13.36 -13.69
CA LEU A 230 0.81 13.24 -13.47
C LEU A 230 1.58 12.93 -14.76
N SER A 231 1.02 12.13 -15.67
CA SER A 231 1.65 11.82 -16.96
C SER A 231 1.74 13.04 -17.88
N VAL A 232 0.70 13.88 -17.88
CA VAL A 232 0.69 15.16 -18.62
C VAL A 232 1.76 16.10 -18.06
N ARG A 233 1.83 16.27 -16.75
CA ARG A 233 2.88 17.08 -16.11
C ARG A 233 4.28 16.61 -16.48
N LYS A 234 4.53 15.29 -16.50
CA LYS A 234 5.81 14.71 -16.96
C LYS A 234 6.10 15.10 -18.40
N GLY A 235 5.10 14.99 -19.29
CA GLY A 235 5.24 15.36 -20.72
C GLY A 235 5.54 16.84 -20.94
N GLU A 236 5.03 17.72 -20.07
CA GLU A 236 5.27 19.16 -20.10
C GLU A 236 6.54 19.60 -19.34
N GLY A 237 7.28 18.65 -18.74
CA GLY A 237 8.46 18.93 -17.93
C GLY A 237 8.15 19.65 -16.61
N LEU A 238 6.89 19.62 -16.17
CA LEU A 238 6.47 20.20 -14.91
C LEU A 238 6.82 19.23 -13.77
N THR A 239 7.59 19.71 -12.80
CA THR A 239 7.86 19.03 -11.52
C THR A 239 6.99 19.64 -10.43
N CYS A 240 6.52 18.78 -9.51
CA CYS A 240 5.82 19.25 -8.29
C CYS A 240 6.80 19.89 -7.33
#